data_7f791079f424b6feae7df79361e28dca
#
_entry.id   7f791079f424b6feae7df79361e28dca
#
_cell.length_a   1.000
_cell.length_b   1.000
_cell.length_c   1.000
_cell.angle_alpha   90.00
_cell.angle_beta   90.00
_cell.angle_gamma   90.00
#
_symmetry.space_group_name_H-M   'P 1'
#
loop_
_entity.id
_entity.type
_entity.pdbx_description
1 polymer ?
#
loop_
_entity_poly.entity_id
_entity_poly.type
_entity_poly.pdbx_seq_one_letter_code
_entity_poly.pdbx_strand_id
1 'polypeptide(L)'
;MENFFDTENNPEKSDDDFTPEGIRHWTNKRHNLKLQQIAKVILSASDWNPPAIIGLCEVENESILKDLTEKTPLRNFMYEYRITDGNDVRGINVAILYRRDIIRVLNQENIDVFTGKRQRPTRQILYLNAQTLHSASMDIFTVHFPSKYGGEKETEDARLNAASMIKEKADSIMNNNKESNIIIMGDFNDTPQSRTLTEGLKAKDMPEKVSDSNIEGNSLYNLFTNAGGTHKYQGNWSQIDHIIVNTNIIYGKSRIKFIEDSNRVHSPSFLLKADRTWKGKRPFRTYYGYKYEGGFSDHLPVMADFVIVP
;
A
#
# COMPACT_ATOMS: atom_id res chain seq x y z
N MET A 1 4.19 -6.62 -0.74
CA MET A 1 4.43 -7.96 -0.12
C MET A 1 5.59 -8.74 -0.75
N GLU A 2 6.34 -8.18 -1.64
CA GLU A 2 7.45 -8.82 -2.39
C GLU A 2 7.01 -10.07 -3.15
N ASN A 3 6.38 -9.86 -4.32
CA ASN A 3 6.03 -10.91 -5.29
C ASN A 3 5.31 -12.10 -4.64
N PHE A 4 4.14 -11.89 -4.08
CA PHE A 4 3.38 -12.95 -3.44
C PHE A 4 2.49 -13.67 -4.45
N PHE A 5 3.06 -14.72 -5.03
CA PHE A 5 2.41 -15.63 -5.97
C PHE A 5 1.87 -16.87 -5.26
N ASP A 6 0.89 -17.53 -5.88
CA ASP A 6 0.56 -18.92 -5.53
C ASP A 6 1.66 -19.88 -6.08
N THR A 7 1.38 -21.13 -6.28
CA THR A 7 2.38 -22.09 -6.78
C THR A 7 2.03 -22.66 -8.15
N GLU A 8 1.01 -22.08 -8.79
CA GLU A 8 0.53 -22.51 -10.10
C GLU A 8 0.99 -21.50 -11.16
N ASN A 9 1.35 -21.98 -12.34
CA ASN A 9 1.76 -21.11 -13.43
C ASN A 9 0.53 -20.55 -14.16
N ASN A 10 0.48 -19.24 -14.34
CA ASN A 10 -0.50 -18.61 -15.21
C ASN A 10 0.13 -18.38 -16.60
N PRO A 11 -0.27 -19.12 -17.64
CA PRO A 11 0.36 -19.04 -18.97
C PRO A 11 0.16 -17.68 -19.66
N GLU A 12 -0.71 -16.81 -19.14
CA GLU A 12 -0.94 -15.47 -19.66
C GLU A 12 -0.07 -14.41 -18.97
N LYS A 13 0.71 -14.78 -17.95
CA LYS A 13 1.55 -13.90 -17.14
C LYS A 13 3.00 -14.38 -17.13
N SER A 14 3.90 -13.53 -16.64
CA SER A 14 5.32 -13.87 -16.48
C SER A 14 5.61 -14.23 -15.02
N ASP A 15 5.01 -15.29 -14.53
CA ASP A 15 5.09 -15.78 -13.16
C ASP A 15 5.75 -17.17 -13.04
N ASP A 16 6.16 -17.78 -14.16
CA ASP A 16 6.80 -19.10 -14.26
C ASP A 16 8.02 -19.26 -13.33
N ASP A 17 8.73 -18.20 -13.03
CA ASP A 17 9.79 -18.17 -12.02
C ASP A 17 9.29 -18.62 -10.63
N PHE A 18 8.03 -18.34 -10.30
CA PHE A 18 7.41 -18.53 -8.98
C PHE A 18 6.58 -19.82 -8.89
N THR A 19 7.02 -20.87 -9.53
CA THR A 19 6.47 -22.22 -9.43
C THR A 19 7.45 -23.15 -8.70
N PRO A 20 7.04 -24.36 -8.28
CA PRO A 20 7.95 -25.34 -7.69
C PRO A 20 9.12 -25.72 -8.60
N GLU A 21 8.88 -25.79 -9.93
CA GLU A 21 9.86 -26.10 -10.98
C GLU A 21 10.60 -24.87 -11.48
N GLY A 22 10.04 -23.68 -11.25
CA GLY A 22 10.64 -22.41 -11.66
C GLY A 22 11.95 -22.09 -10.94
N ILE A 23 12.71 -21.14 -11.46
CA ILE A 23 14.04 -20.78 -10.96
C ILE A 23 14.07 -20.36 -9.47
N ARG A 24 12.94 -19.93 -8.95
CA ARG A 24 12.79 -19.56 -7.53
C ARG A 24 12.40 -20.73 -6.65
N HIS A 25 12.05 -21.86 -7.22
CA HIS A 25 11.57 -23.04 -6.47
C HIS A 25 10.49 -22.69 -5.45
N TRP A 26 9.44 -21.97 -5.92
CA TRP A 26 8.36 -21.48 -5.07
C TRP A 26 7.37 -22.60 -4.75
N THR A 27 7.68 -23.37 -3.71
CA THR A 27 6.92 -24.54 -3.29
C THR A 27 5.77 -24.15 -2.33
N ASN A 28 4.77 -25.03 -2.18
CA ASN A 28 3.69 -24.90 -1.20
C ASN A 28 4.21 -24.65 0.24
N LYS A 29 5.36 -25.23 0.60
CA LYS A 29 5.98 -24.99 1.92
C LYS A 29 6.43 -23.52 2.06
N ARG A 30 7.05 -22.93 1.02
CA ARG A 30 7.48 -21.53 1.02
C ARG A 30 6.29 -20.58 0.99
N HIS A 31 5.27 -20.90 0.18
CA HIS A 31 4.01 -20.17 0.11
C HIS A 31 3.32 -20.13 1.49
N ASN A 32 3.11 -21.29 2.12
CA ASN A 32 2.49 -21.36 3.46
C ASN A 32 3.30 -20.63 4.53
N LEU A 33 4.63 -20.70 4.48
CA LEU A 33 5.48 -19.92 5.38
C LEU A 33 5.26 -18.42 5.18
N LYS A 34 5.20 -17.96 3.92
CA LYS A 34 4.96 -16.55 3.59
C LYS A 34 3.59 -16.08 4.09
N LEU A 35 2.53 -16.88 3.96
CA LEU A 35 1.21 -16.59 4.53
C LEU A 35 1.29 -16.32 6.04
N GLN A 36 1.93 -17.24 6.79
CA GLN A 36 2.09 -17.08 8.24
C GLN A 36 2.92 -15.85 8.61
N GLN A 37 3.95 -15.55 7.81
CA GLN A 37 4.80 -14.38 8.01
C GLN A 37 4.04 -13.07 7.78
N ILE A 38 3.25 -12.96 6.71
CA ILE A 38 2.43 -11.77 6.45
C ILE A 38 1.38 -11.59 7.55
N ALA A 39 0.69 -12.67 7.96
CA ALA A 39 -0.24 -12.62 9.08
C ALA A 39 0.45 -12.15 10.38
N LYS A 40 1.67 -12.63 10.66
CA LYS A 40 2.46 -12.16 11.81
C LYS A 40 2.76 -10.66 11.74
N VAL A 41 3.11 -10.13 10.56
CA VAL A 41 3.35 -8.69 10.39
C VAL A 41 2.08 -7.91 10.71
N ILE A 42 0.94 -8.29 10.13
CA ILE A 42 -0.35 -7.65 10.34
C ILE A 42 -0.73 -7.65 11.83
N LEU A 43 -0.59 -8.79 12.50
CA LEU A 43 -0.92 -8.93 13.92
C LEU A 43 0.05 -8.17 14.84
N SER A 44 1.30 -8.00 14.42
CA SER A 44 2.29 -7.23 15.20
C SER A 44 2.17 -5.72 15.03
N ALA A 45 1.35 -5.27 14.10
CA ALA A 45 1.25 -3.87 13.73
C ALA A 45 0.53 -3.01 14.79
N SER A 46 -0.28 -3.63 15.63
CA SER A 46 -1.00 -2.95 16.72
C SER A 46 -1.21 -3.91 17.90
N ASP A 47 -1.26 -3.37 19.09
CA ASP A 47 -1.39 -4.12 20.33
C ASP A 47 -2.74 -4.85 20.39
N TRP A 48 -2.79 -6.12 20.00
CA TRP A 48 -3.95 -7.03 20.10
C TRP A 48 -5.19 -6.65 19.28
N ASN A 49 -5.18 -5.51 18.56
CA ASN A 49 -6.28 -5.07 17.72
C ASN A 49 -5.78 -4.81 16.31
N PRO A 50 -5.76 -5.83 15.42
CA PRO A 50 -5.17 -5.70 14.09
C PRO A 50 -5.86 -4.60 13.28
N PRO A 51 -5.13 -3.97 12.32
CA PRO A 51 -5.59 -2.81 11.58
C PRO A 51 -6.95 -3.03 10.93
N ALA A 52 -7.82 -2.02 10.97
CA ALA A 52 -9.14 -2.09 10.35
C ALA A 52 -9.09 -2.14 8.81
N ILE A 53 -8.05 -1.51 8.22
CA ILE A 53 -7.83 -1.43 6.78
C ILE A 53 -6.35 -1.68 6.51
N ILE A 54 -6.04 -2.50 5.50
CA ILE A 54 -4.69 -2.88 5.11
C ILE A 54 -4.58 -2.84 3.60
N GLY A 55 -3.77 -1.92 3.06
CA GLY A 55 -3.37 -1.93 1.65
C GLY A 55 -2.23 -2.92 1.42
N LEU A 56 -2.36 -3.74 0.39
CA LEU A 56 -1.38 -4.75 0.02
C LEU A 56 -0.95 -4.54 -1.44
N CYS A 57 0.37 -4.54 -1.66
CA CYS A 57 0.96 -4.50 -3.00
C CYS A 57 1.61 -5.85 -3.33
N GLU A 58 1.67 -6.17 -4.64
CA GLU A 58 2.30 -7.39 -5.15
C GLU A 58 1.63 -8.67 -4.68
N VAL A 59 0.31 -8.73 -4.79
CA VAL A 59 -0.51 -9.92 -4.61
C VAL A 59 -0.94 -10.41 -5.98
N GLU A 60 -0.79 -11.69 -6.26
CA GLU A 60 -1.16 -12.21 -7.55
C GLU A 60 -2.67 -12.30 -7.74
N ASN A 61 -3.38 -12.95 -6.81
CA ASN A 61 -4.78 -13.30 -7.01
C ASN A 61 -5.57 -13.42 -5.70
N GLU A 62 -6.88 -13.66 -5.84
CA GLU A 62 -7.80 -13.84 -4.71
C GLU A 62 -7.51 -15.08 -3.86
N SER A 63 -6.95 -16.15 -4.45
CA SER A 63 -6.70 -17.39 -3.69
C SER A 63 -5.70 -17.14 -2.56
N ILE A 64 -4.70 -16.29 -2.79
CA ILE A 64 -3.72 -15.87 -1.78
C ILE A 64 -4.40 -15.12 -0.64
N LEU A 65 -5.31 -14.20 -0.96
CA LEU A 65 -6.03 -13.42 0.07
C LEU A 65 -6.99 -14.29 0.87
N LYS A 66 -7.66 -15.23 0.20
CA LYS A 66 -8.49 -16.24 0.85
C LYS A 66 -7.64 -17.07 1.82
N ASP A 67 -6.52 -17.58 1.37
CA ASP A 67 -5.61 -18.37 2.20
C ASP A 67 -5.07 -17.54 3.38
N LEU A 68 -4.74 -16.29 3.15
CA LEU A 68 -4.28 -15.37 4.19
C LEU A 68 -5.34 -15.13 5.26
N THR A 69 -6.60 -14.95 4.86
CA THR A 69 -7.70 -14.66 5.80
C THR A 69 -8.28 -15.91 6.47
N GLU A 70 -8.24 -17.07 5.80
CA GLU A 70 -8.88 -18.30 6.30
C GLU A 70 -7.89 -19.31 6.91
N LYS A 71 -6.64 -19.41 6.41
CA LYS A 71 -5.65 -20.42 6.84
C LYS A 71 -4.58 -19.88 7.80
N THR A 72 -4.68 -18.60 8.20
CA THR A 72 -3.80 -17.97 9.17
C THR A 72 -4.56 -17.54 10.42
N PRO A 73 -3.89 -17.05 11.48
CA PRO A 73 -4.56 -16.49 12.64
C PRO A 73 -5.49 -15.30 12.32
N LEU A 74 -5.39 -14.66 11.14
CA LEU A 74 -6.29 -13.59 10.70
C LEU A 74 -7.75 -14.04 10.59
N ARG A 75 -8.03 -15.34 10.46
CA ARG A 75 -9.39 -15.91 10.46
C ARG A 75 -10.25 -15.52 11.67
N ASN A 76 -9.61 -15.10 12.75
CA ASN A 76 -10.29 -14.69 13.98
C ASN A 76 -10.78 -13.23 13.96
N PHE A 77 -10.47 -12.44 12.92
CA PHE A 77 -10.66 -10.99 12.89
C PHE A 77 -11.61 -10.50 11.80
N MET A 78 -12.42 -11.37 11.23
CA MET A 78 -13.47 -11.04 10.25
C MET A 78 -12.98 -10.19 9.08
N TYR A 79 -11.77 -10.47 8.57
CA TYR A 79 -11.28 -9.80 7.37
C TYR A 79 -12.00 -10.26 6.12
N GLU A 80 -12.39 -9.29 5.31
CA GLU A 80 -12.74 -9.45 3.89
C GLU A 80 -11.71 -8.72 3.04
N TYR A 81 -11.75 -8.96 1.73
CA TYR A 81 -10.79 -8.37 0.81
C TYR A 81 -11.43 -7.85 -0.47
N ARG A 82 -10.73 -6.95 -1.13
CA ARG A 82 -10.92 -6.54 -2.51
C ARG A 82 -9.55 -6.51 -3.19
N ILE A 83 -9.51 -6.87 -4.46
CA ILE A 83 -8.30 -6.93 -5.27
C ILE A 83 -8.59 -6.41 -6.68
N THR A 84 -7.58 -5.84 -7.32
CA THR A 84 -7.62 -5.56 -8.76
C THR A 84 -7.38 -6.84 -9.57
N ASP A 85 -7.76 -6.81 -10.84
CA ASP A 85 -7.54 -7.88 -11.82
C ASP A 85 -6.83 -7.35 -13.06
N GLY A 86 -5.87 -6.47 -12.85
CA GLY A 86 -5.20 -5.71 -13.89
C GLY A 86 -4.31 -6.55 -14.83
N ASN A 87 -3.95 -5.91 -15.95
CA ASN A 87 -3.13 -6.51 -17.00
C ASN A 87 -1.62 -6.27 -16.80
N ASP A 88 -1.13 -6.21 -15.56
CA ASP A 88 0.32 -6.23 -15.31
C ASP A 88 0.91 -7.53 -15.83
N VAL A 89 2.01 -7.42 -16.58
CA VAL A 89 2.66 -8.57 -17.24
C VAL A 89 3.12 -9.63 -16.25
N ARG A 90 3.50 -9.23 -15.02
CA ARG A 90 3.93 -10.15 -13.97
C ARG A 90 2.77 -10.82 -13.23
N GLY A 91 1.54 -10.40 -13.48
CA GLY A 91 0.37 -10.91 -12.77
C GLY A 91 0.20 -10.36 -11.35
N ILE A 92 0.89 -9.31 -10.95
CA ILE A 92 0.76 -8.73 -9.61
C ILE A 92 -0.28 -7.62 -9.55
N ASN A 93 -1.02 -7.60 -8.47
CA ASN A 93 -2.13 -6.70 -8.21
C ASN A 93 -1.93 -5.92 -6.92
N VAL A 94 -2.84 -4.98 -6.67
CA VAL A 94 -3.04 -4.34 -5.37
C VAL A 94 -4.33 -4.84 -4.74
N ALA A 95 -4.34 -4.94 -3.41
CA ALA A 95 -5.49 -5.41 -2.68
C ALA A 95 -5.70 -4.60 -1.38
N ILE A 96 -6.91 -4.66 -0.87
CA ILE A 96 -7.28 -4.16 0.46
C ILE A 96 -7.89 -5.30 1.26
N LEU A 97 -7.36 -5.51 2.47
CA LEU A 97 -8.08 -6.25 3.51
C LEU A 97 -8.80 -5.24 4.40
N TYR A 98 -10.00 -5.54 4.80
CA TYR A 98 -10.76 -4.71 5.74
C TYR A 98 -11.56 -5.56 6.72
N ARG A 99 -11.69 -5.09 7.94
CA ARG A 99 -12.48 -5.75 8.97
C ARG A 99 -13.96 -5.38 8.78
N ARG A 100 -14.79 -6.39 8.45
CA ARG A 100 -16.24 -6.20 8.20
C ARG A 100 -17.03 -5.84 9.46
N ASP A 101 -16.47 -6.07 10.65
CA ASP A 101 -17.03 -5.61 11.92
C ASP A 101 -16.78 -4.12 12.20
N ILE A 102 -16.02 -3.44 11.36
CA ILE A 102 -15.71 -2.00 11.46
C ILE A 102 -16.09 -1.26 10.17
N ILE A 103 -15.85 -1.85 9.01
CA ILE A 103 -15.94 -1.22 7.69
C ILE A 103 -16.94 -1.98 6.81
N ARG A 104 -17.78 -1.24 6.11
CA ARG A 104 -18.65 -1.73 5.04
C ARG A 104 -18.22 -1.10 3.72
N VAL A 105 -17.82 -1.90 2.76
CA VAL A 105 -17.54 -1.45 1.38
C VAL A 105 -18.86 -1.29 0.64
N LEU A 106 -19.06 -0.15 0.00
CA LEU A 106 -20.25 0.22 -0.77
C LEU A 106 -20.02 0.06 -2.26
N ASN A 107 -18.84 0.44 -2.75
CA ASN A 107 -18.48 0.35 -4.16
C ASN A 107 -16.99 0.10 -4.34
N GLN A 108 -16.62 -0.55 -5.44
CA GLN A 108 -15.25 -0.76 -5.90
C GLN A 108 -15.11 -0.29 -7.34
N GLU A 109 -13.96 0.30 -7.64
CA GLU A 109 -13.56 0.64 -9.00
C GLU A 109 -12.07 0.33 -9.18
N ASN A 110 -11.75 -0.38 -10.25
CA ASN A 110 -10.38 -0.65 -10.68
C ASN A 110 -10.03 0.37 -11.78
N ILE A 111 -9.07 1.26 -11.50
CA ILE A 111 -8.70 2.35 -12.40
C ILE A 111 -7.46 1.94 -13.18
N ASP A 112 -7.58 1.86 -14.50
CA ASP A 112 -6.47 1.49 -15.38
C ASP A 112 -5.39 2.56 -15.43
N VAL A 113 -4.14 2.14 -15.31
CA VAL A 113 -2.95 2.98 -15.48
C VAL A 113 -2.12 2.46 -16.62
N PHE A 114 -1.75 3.34 -17.54
CA PHE A 114 -0.96 3.00 -18.71
C PHE A 114 0.41 3.70 -18.68
N THR A 115 1.43 3.01 -19.20
CA THR A 115 2.81 3.48 -19.17
C THR A 115 3.41 3.59 -20.55
N GLY A 116 4.24 4.64 -20.73
CA GLY A 116 5.01 4.87 -21.93
C GLY A 116 4.17 5.23 -23.16
N LYS A 117 4.86 5.55 -24.26
CA LYS A 117 4.23 5.99 -25.53
C LYS A 117 3.30 4.94 -26.15
N ARG A 118 3.49 3.66 -25.84
CA ARG A 118 2.67 2.54 -26.34
C ARG A 118 1.49 2.20 -25.45
N GLN A 119 1.21 3.01 -24.43
CA GLN A 119 0.10 2.81 -23.49
C GLN A 119 0.06 1.38 -22.93
N ARG A 120 1.18 0.88 -22.43
CA ARG A 120 1.25 -0.46 -21.83
C ARG A 120 0.53 -0.45 -20.49
N PRO A 121 -0.38 -1.41 -20.25
CA PRO A 121 -1.04 -1.52 -18.95
C PRO A 121 -0.03 -1.84 -17.85
N THR A 122 -0.30 -1.34 -16.67
CA THR A 122 0.43 -1.68 -15.44
C THR A 122 -0.59 -1.98 -14.33
N ARG A 123 -0.15 -2.04 -13.07
CA ARG A 123 -1.07 -2.25 -11.94
C ARG A 123 -2.14 -1.18 -11.94
N GLN A 124 -3.37 -1.59 -11.78
CA GLN A 124 -4.51 -0.71 -11.57
C GLN A 124 -4.43 -0.05 -10.19
N ILE A 125 -5.08 1.11 -10.06
CA ILE A 125 -5.37 1.70 -8.77
C ILE A 125 -6.68 1.08 -8.27
N LEU A 126 -6.68 0.55 -7.05
CA LEU A 126 -7.89 0.07 -6.40
C LEU A 126 -8.55 1.21 -5.63
N TYR A 127 -9.74 1.61 -6.04
CA TYR A 127 -10.56 2.58 -5.33
C TYR A 127 -11.74 1.88 -4.66
N LEU A 128 -11.96 2.19 -3.38
CA LEU A 128 -13.14 1.76 -2.63
C LEU A 128 -13.87 2.97 -2.06
N ASN A 129 -15.16 3.04 -2.28
CA ASN A 129 -16.07 3.84 -1.46
C ASN A 129 -16.58 2.95 -0.33
N ALA A 130 -16.42 3.36 0.90
CA ALA A 130 -16.74 2.60 2.08
C ALA A 130 -17.31 3.50 3.19
N GLN A 131 -17.84 2.88 4.22
CA GLN A 131 -18.25 3.56 5.43
C GLN A 131 -17.92 2.73 6.67
N THR A 132 -17.73 3.40 7.79
CA THR A 132 -17.70 2.72 9.09
C THR A 132 -19.09 2.24 9.47
N LEU A 133 -19.20 1.30 10.41
CA LEU A 133 -20.51 0.88 10.93
C LEU A 133 -21.30 2.04 11.60
N HIS A 134 -20.59 3.12 11.97
CA HIS A 134 -21.20 4.37 12.48
C HIS A 134 -21.46 5.40 11.37
N SER A 135 -21.52 4.97 10.11
CA SER A 135 -21.89 5.78 8.95
C SER A 135 -20.92 6.92 8.60
N ALA A 136 -19.67 6.89 9.08
CA ALA A 136 -18.63 7.80 8.58
C ALA A 136 -18.14 7.30 7.21
N SER A 137 -18.39 8.06 6.14
CA SER A 137 -17.95 7.71 4.79
C SER A 137 -16.44 7.87 4.62
N MET A 138 -15.85 7.04 3.76
CA MET A 138 -14.44 7.11 3.39
C MET A 138 -14.22 6.67 1.95
N ASP A 139 -13.27 7.30 1.31
CA ASP A 139 -12.83 7.02 -0.05
C ASP A 139 -11.35 6.58 0.01
N ILE A 140 -11.11 5.31 -0.30
CA ILE A 140 -9.80 4.67 -0.08
C ILE A 140 -9.20 4.33 -1.43
N PHE A 141 -7.96 4.76 -1.67
CA PHE A 141 -7.17 4.39 -2.83
C PHE A 141 -5.98 3.55 -2.36
N THR A 142 -5.77 2.40 -2.99
CA THR A 142 -4.54 1.61 -2.82
C THR A 142 -3.79 1.58 -4.14
N VAL A 143 -2.48 1.89 -4.06
CA VAL A 143 -1.64 2.10 -5.24
C VAL A 143 -0.37 1.26 -5.18
N HIS A 144 0.10 0.87 -6.37
CA HIS A 144 1.47 0.42 -6.59
C HIS A 144 1.94 1.02 -7.92
N PHE A 145 2.57 2.17 -7.86
CA PHE A 145 3.00 2.92 -9.04
C PHE A 145 4.13 2.21 -9.79
N PRO A 146 4.34 2.56 -11.08
CA PRO A 146 5.44 2.03 -11.85
C PRO A 146 6.80 2.23 -11.17
N SER A 147 7.58 1.15 -11.07
CA SER A 147 8.91 1.21 -10.44
C SER A 147 9.90 2.02 -11.29
N LYS A 148 11.02 2.41 -10.68
CA LYS A 148 12.14 3.09 -11.37
C LYS A 148 12.98 2.14 -12.23
N TYR A 149 12.57 0.87 -12.34
CA TYR A 149 13.26 -0.11 -13.19
C TYR A 149 13.15 0.27 -14.67
N GLY A 150 14.26 0.28 -15.37
CA GLY A 150 14.34 0.76 -16.76
C GLY A 150 14.69 2.25 -16.89
N GLY A 151 14.88 2.95 -15.76
CA GLY A 151 15.28 4.35 -15.71
C GLY A 151 14.29 5.23 -14.94
N GLU A 152 14.81 6.07 -14.05
CA GLU A 152 13.97 6.94 -13.22
C GLU A 152 13.19 7.95 -14.04
N LYS A 153 13.86 8.58 -15.02
CA LYS A 153 13.24 9.58 -15.91
C LYS A 153 12.25 8.95 -16.88
N GLU A 154 12.56 7.76 -17.37
CA GLU A 154 11.75 7.03 -18.34
C GLU A 154 10.41 6.58 -17.74
N THR A 155 10.36 6.39 -16.44
CA THR A 155 9.18 5.94 -15.71
C THR A 155 8.48 7.06 -14.93
N GLU A 156 9.08 8.24 -14.79
CA GLU A 156 8.53 9.38 -14.05
C GLU A 156 7.17 9.83 -14.59
N ASP A 157 7.05 9.98 -15.91
CA ASP A 157 5.79 10.42 -16.55
C ASP A 157 4.62 9.46 -16.22
N ALA A 158 4.89 8.17 -16.15
CA ALA A 158 3.86 7.18 -15.81
C ALA A 158 3.41 7.30 -14.36
N ARG A 159 4.34 7.53 -13.41
CA ARG A 159 4.01 7.79 -12.01
C ARG A 159 3.26 9.11 -11.83
N LEU A 160 3.73 10.16 -12.51
CA LEU A 160 3.08 11.47 -12.48
C LEU A 160 1.64 11.39 -13.01
N ASN A 161 1.43 10.67 -14.14
CA ASN A 161 0.09 10.44 -14.68
C ASN A 161 -0.82 9.70 -13.70
N ALA A 162 -0.34 8.59 -13.11
CA ALA A 162 -1.12 7.83 -12.13
C ALA A 162 -1.50 8.70 -10.91
N ALA A 163 -0.57 9.52 -10.42
CA ALA A 163 -0.81 10.46 -9.33
C ALA A 163 -1.85 11.53 -9.71
N SER A 164 -1.78 12.07 -10.93
CA SER A 164 -2.74 13.06 -11.44
C SER A 164 -4.15 12.49 -11.55
N MET A 165 -4.30 11.25 -12.02
CA MET A 165 -5.61 10.56 -12.09
C MET A 165 -6.26 10.43 -10.70
N ILE A 166 -5.46 10.07 -9.67
CA ILE A 166 -5.95 10.02 -8.29
C ILE A 166 -6.34 11.42 -7.82
N LYS A 167 -5.52 12.44 -8.10
CA LYS A 167 -5.81 13.83 -7.70
C LYS A 167 -7.12 14.33 -8.31
N GLU A 168 -7.35 14.10 -9.59
CA GLU A 168 -8.58 14.49 -10.27
C GLU A 168 -9.81 13.81 -9.63
N LYS A 169 -9.73 12.51 -9.36
CA LYS A 169 -10.82 11.78 -8.71
C LYS A 169 -11.04 12.25 -7.28
N ALA A 170 -9.96 12.46 -6.51
CA ALA A 170 -10.04 12.99 -5.15
C ALA A 170 -10.66 14.39 -5.12
N ASP A 171 -10.28 15.27 -6.04
CA ASP A 171 -10.87 16.61 -6.16
C ASP A 171 -12.37 16.55 -6.50
N SER A 172 -12.76 15.67 -7.42
CA SER A 172 -14.17 15.45 -7.73
C SER A 172 -14.95 14.98 -6.49
N ILE A 173 -14.43 14.04 -5.72
CA ILE A 173 -15.04 13.56 -4.48
C ILE A 173 -15.20 14.70 -3.48
N MET A 174 -14.11 15.44 -3.19
CA MET A 174 -14.10 16.56 -2.24
C MET A 174 -15.01 17.73 -2.65
N ASN A 175 -15.19 17.94 -3.94
CA ASN A 175 -16.09 18.97 -4.46
C ASN A 175 -17.56 18.58 -4.30
N ASN A 176 -17.87 17.30 -4.51
CA ASN A 176 -19.24 16.76 -4.42
C ASN A 176 -19.65 16.47 -2.97
N ASN A 177 -18.72 16.12 -2.09
CA ASN A 177 -18.97 15.83 -0.69
C ASN A 177 -17.97 16.56 0.22
N LYS A 178 -18.40 17.61 0.89
CA LYS A 178 -17.56 18.43 1.78
C LYS A 178 -17.13 17.70 3.06
N GLU A 179 -17.81 16.60 3.41
CA GLU A 179 -17.48 15.75 4.55
C GLU A 179 -16.69 14.49 4.15
N SER A 180 -16.22 14.41 2.89
CA SER A 180 -15.46 13.27 2.39
C SER A 180 -14.18 13.04 3.20
N ASN A 181 -13.85 11.78 3.44
CA ASN A 181 -12.62 11.33 4.06
C ASN A 181 -11.81 10.53 3.06
N ILE A 182 -10.72 11.09 2.56
CA ILE A 182 -9.88 10.45 1.54
C ILE A 182 -8.62 9.91 2.18
N ILE A 183 -8.34 8.64 1.92
CA ILE A 183 -7.12 7.93 2.32
C ILE A 183 -6.50 7.32 1.06
N ILE A 184 -5.26 7.69 0.73
CA ILE A 184 -4.50 7.15 -0.38
C ILE A 184 -3.27 6.47 0.22
N MET A 185 -3.07 5.18 -0.03
CA MET A 185 -1.99 4.41 0.57
C MET A 185 -1.36 3.43 -0.41
N GLY A 186 -0.11 3.06 -0.17
CA GLY A 186 0.60 2.04 -0.95
C GLY A 186 2.04 2.40 -1.27
N ASP A 187 2.58 1.71 -2.29
CA ASP A 187 3.90 1.93 -2.85
C ASP A 187 3.83 2.90 -4.03
N PHE A 188 4.30 4.11 -3.81
CA PHE A 188 4.35 5.15 -4.84
C PHE A 188 5.61 5.06 -5.71
N ASN A 189 6.56 4.20 -5.34
CA ASN A 189 7.87 4.08 -5.97
C ASN A 189 8.62 5.43 -6.12
N ASP A 190 8.26 6.40 -5.27
CA ASP A 190 8.81 7.75 -5.30
C ASP A 190 8.84 8.39 -3.91
N THR A 191 9.79 9.31 -3.70
CA THR A 191 9.98 9.98 -2.40
C THR A 191 9.00 11.13 -2.21
N PRO A 192 8.80 11.62 -0.97
CA PRO A 192 7.87 12.72 -0.68
C PRO A 192 8.10 13.98 -1.52
N GLN A 193 9.37 14.28 -1.86
CA GLN A 193 9.76 15.48 -2.61
C GLN A 193 9.73 15.30 -4.13
N SER A 194 9.36 14.11 -4.62
CA SER A 194 9.28 13.85 -6.06
C SER A 194 8.15 14.62 -6.73
N ARG A 195 8.28 14.85 -8.04
CA ARG A 195 7.23 15.46 -8.86
C ARG A 195 5.91 14.67 -8.81
N THR A 196 5.99 13.35 -8.68
CA THR A 196 4.82 12.48 -8.51
C THR A 196 3.95 12.93 -7.33
N LEU A 197 4.56 13.19 -6.17
CA LEU A 197 3.85 13.60 -4.97
C LEU A 197 3.52 15.11 -4.98
N THR A 198 4.48 15.97 -5.38
CA THR A 198 4.35 17.43 -5.27
C THR A 198 3.57 18.08 -6.42
N GLU A 199 3.71 17.56 -7.66
CA GLU A 199 3.03 18.12 -8.84
C GLU A 199 1.82 17.25 -9.25
N GLY A 200 1.97 15.92 -9.29
CA GLY A 200 0.93 15.00 -9.71
C GLY A 200 -0.20 14.93 -8.70
N LEU A 201 0.10 14.50 -7.49
CA LEU A 201 -0.88 14.39 -6.42
C LEU A 201 -1.12 15.72 -5.68
N LYS A 202 -0.19 16.65 -5.78
CA LYS A 202 -0.17 17.93 -5.05
C LYS A 202 -0.32 17.74 -3.54
N ALA A 203 0.31 16.68 -3.02
CA ALA A 203 0.34 16.37 -1.61
C ALA A 203 1.26 17.36 -0.88
N LYS A 204 0.76 17.95 0.19
CA LYS A 204 1.50 18.85 1.08
C LYS A 204 2.14 18.05 2.21
N ASP A 205 3.16 18.64 2.81
CA ASP A 205 3.69 18.15 4.08
C ASP A 205 2.68 18.37 5.20
N MET A 206 2.76 17.55 6.25
CA MET A 206 1.97 17.77 7.45
C MET A 206 2.30 19.15 8.06
N PRO A 207 1.28 19.92 8.49
CA PRO A 207 1.53 21.18 9.20
C PRO A 207 2.21 20.90 10.54
N GLU A 208 3.15 21.74 10.96
CA GLU A 208 3.82 21.64 12.27
C GLU A 208 2.84 21.68 13.44
N LYS A 209 1.73 22.39 13.28
CA LYS A 209 0.61 22.42 14.23
C LYS A 209 -0.70 22.42 13.47
N VAL A 210 -1.57 21.51 13.85
CA VAL A 210 -2.93 21.48 13.36
C VAL A 210 -3.72 22.60 14.06
N SER A 211 -4.01 23.69 13.35
CA SER A 211 -4.84 24.79 13.84
C SER A 211 -5.87 25.20 12.80
N ASP A 212 -7.05 25.60 13.25
CA ASP A 212 -8.16 26.00 12.38
C ASP A 212 -7.84 27.21 11.49
N SER A 213 -6.85 28.03 11.87
CA SER A 213 -6.45 29.23 11.14
C SER A 213 -5.68 28.92 9.82
N ASN A 214 -5.20 27.70 9.63
CA ASN A 214 -4.36 27.30 8.50
C ASN A 214 -5.07 26.38 7.51
N ILE A 215 -6.41 26.34 7.54
CA ILE A 215 -7.19 25.46 6.67
C ILE A 215 -7.24 26.04 5.27
N GLU A 216 -6.41 25.52 4.38
CA GLU A 216 -6.46 25.82 2.95
C GLU A 216 -7.32 24.78 2.22
N GLY A 217 -8.58 25.13 1.93
CA GLY A 217 -9.45 24.40 0.99
C GLY A 217 -9.41 22.86 1.06
N ASN A 218 -9.59 22.24 -0.08
CA ASN A 218 -9.49 20.78 -0.26
C ASN A 218 -8.06 20.38 -0.62
N SER A 219 -7.22 20.08 0.38
CA SER A 219 -5.82 19.68 0.18
C SER A 219 -5.59 18.24 0.59
N LEU A 220 -4.56 17.63 0.04
CA LEU A 220 -4.03 16.32 0.42
C LEU A 220 -2.74 16.52 1.21
N TYR A 221 -2.53 15.72 2.26
CA TYR A 221 -1.37 15.80 3.15
C TYR A 221 -0.70 14.42 3.25
N ASN A 222 0.60 14.39 3.03
CA ASN A 222 1.40 13.18 3.19
C ASN A 222 1.83 13.03 4.65
N LEU A 223 1.41 11.93 5.29
CA LEU A 223 1.77 11.65 6.68
C LEU A 223 3.25 11.20 6.84
N PHE A 224 3.95 10.94 5.73
CA PHE A 224 5.29 10.31 5.73
C PHE A 224 6.34 11.15 4.99
N THR A 225 6.59 12.35 5.43
CA THR A 225 7.61 13.22 4.82
C THR A 225 9.01 13.05 5.42
N ASN A 226 9.13 12.57 6.68
CA ASN A 226 10.39 12.41 7.41
C ASN A 226 10.50 11.07 8.16
N ALA A 227 9.96 9.97 7.65
CA ALA A 227 9.77 8.73 8.40
C ALA A 227 10.93 7.70 8.33
N GLY A 228 12.11 8.04 7.85
CA GLY A 228 13.32 7.20 7.95
C GLY A 228 13.48 6.10 6.89
N GLY A 229 12.53 5.93 5.98
CA GLY A 229 12.61 5.01 4.84
C GLY A 229 11.95 3.65 5.07
N THR A 230 11.28 3.17 4.02
CA THR A 230 10.56 1.88 3.99
C THR A 230 11.27 0.83 3.13
N HIS A 231 12.04 1.24 2.16
CA HIS A 231 12.80 0.38 1.25
C HIS A 231 14.29 0.73 1.27
N LYS A 232 15.16 -0.28 1.17
CA LYS A 232 16.62 -0.08 1.12
C LYS A 232 17.21 -0.60 -0.19
N TYR A 233 17.83 0.30 -0.95
CA TYR A 233 18.51 -0.03 -2.18
C TYR A 233 19.96 0.51 -2.17
N GLN A 234 20.96 -0.33 -2.49
CA GLN A 234 22.39 0.01 -2.51
C GLN A 234 22.86 0.79 -1.27
N GLY A 235 22.39 0.36 -0.08
CA GLY A 235 22.77 0.97 1.19
C GLY A 235 21.93 2.16 1.63
N ASN A 236 21.14 2.75 0.73
CA ASN A 236 20.34 3.94 1.00
C ASN A 236 18.89 3.54 1.33
N TRP A 237 18.36 4.06 2.43
CA TRP A 237 16.95 3.96 2.75
C TRP A 237 16.18 5.05 2.02
N SER A 238 15.02 4.70 1.47
CA SER A 238 14.11 5.62 0.80
C SER A 238 12.69 5.44 1.33
N GLN A 239 12.00 6.54 1.58
CA GLN A 239 10.58 6.56 1.91
C GLN A 239 9.81 6.58 0.60
N ILE A 240 9.23 5.43 0.20
CA ILE A 240 8.48 5.28 -1.06
C ILE A 240 7.09 4.70 -0.86
N ASP A 241 6.78 4.27 0.36
CA ASP A 241 5.45 3.86 0.79
C ASP A 241 4.84 5.01 1.61
N HIS A 242 3.62 5.41 1.30
CA HIS A 242 2.98 6.58 1.91
C HIS A 242 1.54 6.29 2.31
N ILE A 243 1.05 7.07 3.28
CA ILE A 243 -0.37 7.28 3.55
C ILE A 243 -0.63 8.78 3.42
N ILE A 244 -1.53 9.14 2.54
CA ILE A 244 -1.90 10.51 2.22
C ILE A 244 -3.38 10.67 2.54
N VAL A 245 -3.75 11.74 3.21
CA VAL A 245 -5.12 12.01 3.64
C VAL A 245 -5.55 13.43 3.27
N ASN A 246 -6.85 13.67 3.24
CA ASN A 246 -7.36 14.99 2.93
C ASN A 246 -7.49 15.90 4.18
N THR A 247 -7.74 17.18 3.93
CA THR A 247 -7.95 18.24 4.93
C THR A 247 -8.92 17.84 6.04
N ASN A 248 -10.03 17.16 5.71
CA ASN A 248 -11.05 16.80 6.70
C ASN A 248 -10.51 15.86 7.78
N ILE A 249 -9.69 14.90 7.39
CA ILE A 249 -9.07 13.94 8.32
C ILE A 249 -8.03 14.64 9.21
N ILE A 250 -7.23 15.56 8.66
CA ILE A 250 -6.19 16.26 9.42
C ILE A 250 -6.78 17.23 10.44
N TYR A 251 -7.74 18.04 10.02
CA TYR A 251 -8.31 19.10 10.88
C TYR A 251 -9.58 18.68 11.63
N GLY A 252 -9.95 17.39 11.54
CA GLY A 252 -11.10 16.85 12.29
C GLY A 252 -12.43 17.47 11.90
N LYS A 253 -12.58 17.90 10.63
CA LYS A 253 -13.84 18.47 10.10
C LYS A 253 -14.89 17.43 9.77
N SER A 254 -14.53 16.17 9.88
CA SER A 254 -15.38 15.01 9.62
C SER A 254 -15.35 14.06 10.81
N ARG A 255 -16.09 12.95 10.68
CA ARG A 255 -16.16 11.92 11.73
C ARG A 255 -14.91 11.02 11.82
N ILE A 256 -13.96 11.14 10.88
CA ILE A 256 -12.68 10.41 10.89
C ILE A 256 -11.57 11.43 11.10
N LYS A 257 -10.79 11.26 12.14
CA LYS A 257 -9.71 12.16 12.50
C LYS A 257 -8.39 11.40 12.65
N PHE A 258 -7.33 11.92 12.06
CA PHE A 258 -5.96 11.43 12.27
C PHE A 258 -5.51 11.67 13.72
N ILE A 259 -4.87 10.68 14.32
CA ILE A 259 -4.22 10.81 15.62
C ILE A 259 -2.81 11.33 15.39
N GLU A 260 -2.53 12.55 15.84
CA GLU A 260 -1.21 13.17 15.67
C GLU A 260 -0.10 12.24 16.18
N ASP A 261 1.05 12.25 15.48
CA ASP A 261 2.25 11.45 15.77
C ASP A 261 2.03 9.91 15.77
N SER A 262 0.89 9.43 15.31
CA SER A 262 0.63 7.99 15.22
C SER A 262 1.22 7.34 13.96
N ASN A 263 1.60 8.15 12.96
CA ASN A 263 2.21 7.68 11.73
C ASN A 263 3.62 7.14 11.99
N ARG A 264 3.87 5.92 11.53
CA ARG A 264 5.14 5.23 11.78
C ARG A 264 5.48 4.21 10.72
N VAL A 265 6.77 4.00 10.50
CA VAL A 265 7.28 2.82 9.79
C VAL A 265 7.35 1.68 10.81
N HIS A 266 6.57 0.62 10.57
CA HIS A 266 6.58 -0.56 11.45
C HIS A 266 7.83 -1.39 11.19
N SER A 267 8.81 -1.32 12.08
CA SER A 267 10.13 -1.92 11.91
C SER A 267 10.59 -2.76 13.11
N PRO A 268 9.77 -3.70 13.61
CA PRO A 268 10.20 -4.60 14.67
C PRO A 268 11.42 -5.42 14.23
N SER A 269 12.23 -5.84 15.19
CA SER A 269 13.52 -6.47 14.91
C SER A 269 13.44 -7.69 13.99
N PHE A 270 12.34 -8.43 14.00
CA PHE A 270 12.15 -9.61 13.14
C PHE A 270 11.95 -9.26 11.65
N LEU A 271 11.54 -8.03 11.32
CA LEU A 271 11.45 -7.55 9.92
C LEU A 271 12.81 -7.11 9.36
N LEU A 272 13.84 -7.08 10.17
CA LEU A 272 15.15 -6.56 9.80
C LEU A 272 16.20 -7.65 9.84
N LYS A 273 17.13 -7.61 8.90
CA LYS A 273 18.30 -8.49 8.80
C LYS A 273 19.58 -7.66 8.62
N ALA A 274 20.71 -8.18 9.10
CA ALA A 274 22.00 -7.54 8.86
C ALA A 274 22.28 -7.45 7.35
N ASP A 275 22.64 -6.27 6.90
CA ASP A 275 23.08 -6.03 5.52
C ASP A 275 24.58 -6.18 5.44
N ARG A 276 25.03 -7.34 4.94
CA ARG A 276 26.45 -7.68 4.84
C ARG A 276 27.18 -6.93 3.73
N THR A 277 26.42 -6.48 2.70
CA THR A 277 26.99 -5.78 1.55
C THR A 277 27.13 -4.29 1.82
N TRP A 278 26.06 -3.66 2.32
CA TRP A 278 25.99 -2.20 2.47
C TRP A 278 26.04 -1.73 3.92
N LYS A 279 26.31 -2.64 4.87
CA LYS A 279 26.34 -2.41 6.33
C LYS A 279 24.96 -2.03 6.91
N GLY A 280 24.88 -2.07 8.24
CA GLY A 280 23.65 -1.80 8.97
C GLY A 280 22.61 -2.90 8.80
N LYS A 281 21.32 -2.49 8.80
CA LYS A 281 20.18 -3.39 8.63
C LYS A 281 19.48 -3.12 7.31
N ARG A 282 18.77 -4.13 6.81
CA ARG A 282 17.85 -4.05 5.66
C ARG A 282 16.56 -4.81 5.97
N PRO A 283 15.49 -4.62 5.20
CA PRO A 283 14.32 -5.49 5.30
C PRO A 283 14.71 -6.97 5.13
N PHE A 284 14.08 -7.83 5.90
CA PHE A 284 14.25 -9.27 5.79
C PHE A 284 13.33 -9.79 4.69
N ARG A 285 13.87 -9.89 3.47
CA ARG A 285 13.18 -10.21 2.23
C ARG A 285 12.87 -11.70 2.10
N THR A 286 11.90 -12.02 1.27
CA THR A 286 11.63 -13.40 0.83
C THR A 286 12.79 -13.94 -0.01
N TYR A 287 13.27 -13.11 -0.95
CA TYR A 287 14.44 -13.41 -1.78
C TYR A 287 15.44 -12.25 -1.77
N TYR A 288 16.70 -12.55 -1.83
CA TYR A 288 17.77 -11.60 -2.12
C TYR A 288 18.42 -12.01 -3.44
N GLY A 289 18.05 -11.34 -4.53
CA GLY A 289 18.29 -11.86 -5.87
C GLY A 289 17.52 -13.17 -6.08
N TYR A 290 18.21 -14.22 -6.47
CA TYR A 290 17.63 -15.57 -6.61
C TYR A 290 17.70 -16.40 -5.33
N LYS A 291 18.44 -15.94 -4.33
CA LYS A 291 18.61 -16.68 -3.07
C LYS A 291 17.37 -16.54 -2.19
N TYR A 292 16.73 -17.66 -1.88
CA TYR A 292 15.65 -17.69 -0.89
C TYR A 292 16.19 -17.39 0.51
N GLU A 293 15.63 -16.38 1.15
CA GLU A 293 15.96 -16.00 2.53
C GLU A 293 14.85 -16.35 3.52
N GLY A 294 13.63 -16.55 3.03
CA GLY A 294 12.47 -16.90 3.85
C GLY A 294 12.04 -15.78 4.79
N GLY A 295 12.22 -14.53 4.39
CA GLY A 295 11.80 -13.36 5.12
C GLY A 295 10.40 -12.87 4.71
N PHE A 296 10.10 -11.63 5.02
CA PHE A 296 8.77 -11.05 4.98
C PHE A 296 8.51 -10.23 3.70
N SER A 297 9.28 -9.18 3.48
CA SER A 297 9.18 -8.27 2.33
C SER A 297 10.46 -7.45 2.20
N ASP A 298 10.67 -6.84 1.03
CA ASP A 298 11.72 -5.86 0.79
C ASP A 298 11.32 -4.44 1.20
N HIS A 299 10.05 -4.24 1.58
CA HIS A 299 9.54 -3.02 2.18
C HIS A 299 9.14 -3.24 3.64
N LEU A 300 9.24 -2.17 4.44
CA LEU A 300 8.67 -2.08 5.77
C LEU A 300 7.28 -1.44 5.69
N PRO A 301 6.28 -1.94 6.46
CA PRO A 301 4.95 -1.36 6.45
C PRO A 301 4.91 0.06 7.02
N VAL A 302 4.06 0.90 6.45
CA VAL A 302 3.66 2.20 7.00
C VAL A 302 2.31 2.10 7.69
N MET A 303 2.13 2.83 8.77
CA MET A 303 0.92 2.78 9.59
C MET A 303 0.54 4.17 10.07
N ALA A 304 -0.76 4.41 10.23
CA ALA A 304 -1.32 5.59 10.87
C ALA A 304 -2.60 5.21 11.60
N ASP A 305 -2.85 5.84 12.74
CA ASP A 305 -4.04 5.56 13.55
C ASP A 305 -5.06 6.69 13.40
N PHE A 306 -6.34 6.32 13.36
CA PHE A 306 -7.47 7.23 13.19
C PHE A 306 -8.51 6.97 14.25
N VAL A 307 -9.15 8.02 14.73
CA VAL A 307 -10.31 7.94 15.61
C VAL A 307 -11.59 8.24 14.83
N ILE A 308 -12.64 7.46 15.11
CA ILE A 308 -13.98 7.71 14.61
C ILE A 308 -14.72 8.45 15.71
N VAL A 309 -15.10 9.69 15.42
CA VAL A 309 -15.89 10.53 16.33
C VAL A 309 -17.38 10.18 16.13
N PRO A 310 -18.12 9.94 17.22
CA PRO A 310 -19.55 9.60 17.16
C PRO A 310 -20.44 10.61 16.46
#